data_19cac20123402d4d669a1afea0426205
#
_entry.id   19cac20123402d4d669a1afea0426205
#
_cell.length_a   1.000
_cell.length_b   1.000
_cell.length_c   1.000
_cell.angle_alpha   90.00
_cell.angle_beta   90.00
_cell.angle_gamma   90.00
#
_symmetry.space_group_name_H-M   'P 1'
#
loop_
_entity.id
_entity.type
_entity.pdbx_description
1 polymer ?
#
loop_
_entity_poly.entity_id
_entity_poly.type
_entity_poly.pdbx_seq_one_letter_code
_entity_poly.pdbx_strand_id
1 'polypeptide(L)'
;SVWIAQRQGRAKDGFDRTDPALIKMLALAYRKQAEPIRELLSNGALVPVSLSYEVDPCAPAKARELAALARDGEYAKGEEEDLDSMIQGLVGYKGQVHVHFSPPIAQDCDSVEQLVERLDSAIVGGIRVLSTNRYADALLADEASDSHTNSKAMSALEIQLDKCPKEQRAFLLQQYANICVNRRQLGMEA
;
A
#
# COMPACT_ATOMS: atom_id res chain seq x y z
N SER A 1 -5.24 16.17 16.64
CA SER A 1 -5.05 15.43 15.38
C SER A 1 -5.67 14.04 15.48
N VAL A 2 -6.23 13.55 14.38
CA VAL A 2 -6.82 12.21 14.24
C VAL A 2 -6.05 11.49 13.15
N TRP A 3 -5.74 10.23 13.38
CA TRP A 3 -5.12 9.34 12.39
C TRP A 3 -6.20 8.40 11.83
N ILE A 4 -6.34 8.35 10.52
CA ILE A 4 -7.35 7.53 9.84
C ILE A 4 -6.68 6.74 8.72
N ALA A 5 -7.01 5.44 8.61
CA ALA A 5 -6.63 4.64 7.46
C ALA A 5 -7.46 5.06 6.23
N GLN A 6 -6.84 5.11 5.05
CA GLN A 6 -7.50 5.54 3.80
C GLN A 6 -8.57 4.59 3.28
N ARG A 7 -8.62 3.35 3.81
CA ARG A 7 -9.62 2.34 3.47
C ARG A 7 -9.78 1.33 4.59
N GLN A 8 -10.87 0.59 4.56
CA GLN A 8 -11.04 -0.56 5.45
C GLN A 8 -10.10 -1.70 5.02
N GLY A 9 -9.39 -2.26 5.98
CA GLY A 9 -8.38 -3.29 5.74
C GLY A 9 -7.07 -2.75 5.16
N ARG A 10 -6.11 -3.65 4.95
CA ARG A 10 -4.80 -3.35 4.38
C ARG A 10 -4.78 -3.66 2.88
N ALA A 11 -4.07 -2.86 2.09
CA ALA A 11 -3.74 -3.25 0.72
C ALA A 11 -2.87 -4.53 0.77
N LYS A 12 -3.30 -5.55 0.05
CA LYS A 12 -2.59 -6.85 0.01
C LYS A 12 -1.79 -7.03 -1.26
N ASP A 13 -2.16 -6.30 -2.28
CA ASP A 13 -1.61 -6.36 -3.64
C ASP A 13 -0.58 -5.26 -3.95
N GLY A 14 -0.28 -4.38 -3.00
CA GLY A 14 0.62 -3.24 -3.19
C GLY A 14 -0.02 -2.03 -3.87
N PHE A 15 -1.32 -2.07 -4.17
CA PHE A 15 -2.08 -0.91 -4.65
C PHE A 15 -2.86 -0.26 -3.51
N ASP A 16 -2.31 0.81 -2.97
CA ASP A 16 -3.02 1.64 -2.01
C ASP A 16 -3.96 2.60 -2.72
N ARG A 17 -5.25 2.54 -2.38
CA ARG A 17 -6.30 3.41 -2.95
C ARG A 17 -7.22 3.90 -1.85
N THR A 18 -7.56 5.17 -1.91
CA THR A 18 -8.49 5.79 -0.98
C THR A 18 -9.93 5.31 -1.24
N ASP A 19 -10.59 4.86 -0.19
CA ASP A 19 -12.02 4.53 -0.29
C ASP A 19 -12.84 5.82 -0.31
N PRO A 20 -13.62 6.09 -1.40
CA PRO A 20 -14.50 7.25 -1.46
C PRO A 20 -15.51 7.32 -0.32
N ALA A 21 -15.90 6.17 0.26
CA ALA A 21 -16.82 6.13 1.40
C ALA A 21 -16.22 6.80 2.64
N LEU A 22 -14.92 6.68 2.86
CA LEU A 22 -14.23 7.38 3.93
C LEU A 22 -14.36 8.90 3.78
N ILE A 23 -14.13 9.42 2.57
CA ILE A 23 -14.24 10.86 2.29
C ILE A 23 -15.67 11.35 2.50
N LYS A 24 -16.64 10.60 1.99
CA LYS A 24 -18.08 10.89 2.22
C LYS A 24 -18.41 10.92 3.71
N MET A 25 -17.89 9.97 4.48
CA MET A 25 -18.09 9.93 5.93
C MET A 25 -17.50 11.16 6.64
N LEU A 26 -16.30 11.60 6.27
CA LEU A 26 -15.68 12.80 6.83
C LEU A 26 -16.48 14.07 6.48
N ALA A 27 -16.99 14.15 5.24
CA ALA A 27 -17.80 15.27 4.76
C ALA A 27 -19.19 15.35 5.42
N LEU A 28 -19.68 14.26 6.05
CA LEU A 28 -20.97 14.27 6.76
C LEU A 28 -21.05 15.34 7.86
N ALA A 29 -19.93 15.70 8.48
CA ALA A 29 -19.88 16.78 9.47
C ALA A 29 -20.33 18.14 8.87
N TYR A 30 -20.11 18.31 7.57
CA TYR A 30 -20.38 19.54 6.81
C TYR A 30 -21.58 19.41 5.85
N ARG A 31 -22.43 18.36 5.99
CA ARG A 31 -23.54 18.06 5.06
C ARG A 31 -24.57 19.16 4.88
N LYS A 32 -24.63 20.13 5.80
CA LYS A 32 -25.55 21.29 5.74
C LYS A 32 -24.95 22.48 4.99
N GLN A 33 -23.67 22.44 4.67
CA GLN A 33 -22.97 23.47 3.93
C GLN A 33 -23.18 23.28 2.42
N ALA A 34 -23.03 24.36 1.66
CA ALA A 34 -23.18 24.30 0.20
C ALA A 34 -22.07 23.47 -0.46
N GLU A 35 -20.86 23.51 0.09
CA GLU A 35 -19.66 22.86 -0.43
C GLU A 35 -18.99 22.00 0.65
N PRO A 36 -19.53 20.81 1.01
CA PRO A 36 -19.05 20.02 2.16
C PRO A 36 -17.59 19.60 2.08
N ILE A 37 -17.06 19.33 0.88
CA ILE A 37 -15.65 18.95 0.69
C ILE A 37 -14.73 20.14 0.93
N ARG A 38 -15.07 21.30 0.39
CA ARG A 38 -14.28 22.53 0.61
C ARG A 38 -14.29 22.93 2.09
N GLU A 39 -15.43 22.81 2.76
CA GLU A 39 -15.54 23.05 4.20
C GLU A 39 -14.73 22.07 5.02
N LEU A 40 -14.69 20.79 4.66
CA LEU A 40 -13.82 19.79 5.28
C LEU A 40 -12.35 20.20 5.19
N LEU A 41 -11.91 20.64 4.02
CA LEU A 41 -10.53 21.05 3.78
C LEU A 41 -10.17 22.39 4.46
N SER A 42 -11.13 23.31 4.56
CA SER A 42 -10.93 24.63 5.18
C SER A 42 -10.83 24.53 6.71
N ASN A 43 -11.60 23.61 7.31
CA ASN A 43 -11.66 23.44 8.77
C ASN A 43 -10.74 22.36 9.31
N GLY A 44 -10.18 21.50 8.43
CA GLY A 44 -9.28 20.41 8.80
C GLY A 44 -8.17 20.22 7.77
N ALA A 45 -6.91 20.27 8.22
CA ALA A 45 -5.80 19.92 7.36
C ALA A 45 -5.76 18.40 7.15
N LEU A 46 -6.06 17.93 5.93
CA LEU A 46 -5.84 16.54 5.53
C LEU A 46 -4.39 16.40 5.08
N VAL A 47 -3.59 15.68 5.86
CA VAL A 47 -2.18 15.41 5.58
C VAL A 47 -2.05 13.95 5.15
N PRO A 48 -1.77 13.67 3.86
CA PRO A 48 -1.50 12.31 3.41
C PRO A 48 -0.18 11.80 4.01
N VAL A 49 -0.18 10.53 4.45
CA VAL A 49 1.01 9.90 5.00
C VAL A 49 1.26 8.59 4.29
N SER A 50 2.47 8.43 3.78
CA SER A 50 2.93 7.22 3.10
C SER A 50 3.92 6.46 3.96
N LEU A 51 3.79 5.14 3.97
CA LEU A 51 4.66 4.23 4.69
C LEU A 51 5.30 3.25 3.71
N SER A 52 6.63 3.21 3.69
CA SER A 52 7.39 2.25 2.89
C SER A 52 8.32 1.44 3.79
N TYR A 53 8.44 0.16 3.53
CA TYR A 53 9.45 -0.70 4.17
C TYR A 53 9.97 -1.74 3.17
N GLU A 54 11.24 -2.13 3.33
CA GLU A 54 11.91 -2.99 2.35
C GLU A 54 11.35 -4.40 2.33
N VAL A 55 10.94 -4.93 3.48
CA VAL A 55 10.41 -6.29 3.63
C VAL A 55 9.08 -6.24 4.34
N ASP A 56 8.03 -6.76 3.73
CA ASP A 56 6.78 -6.98 4.41
C ASP A 56 6.81 -8.34 5.13
N PRO A 57 6.84 -8.36 6.46
CA PRO A 57 6.85 -9.62 7.20
C PRO A 57 5.56 -10.43 7.00
N CYS A 58 4.47 -9.80 6.57
CA CYS A 58 3.19 -10.45 6.30
C CYS A 58 3.01 -10.83 4.82
N ALA A 59 3.99 -10.56 3.93
CA ALA A 59 3.86 -10.82 2.50
C ALA A 59 3.49 -12.28 2.16
N PRO A 60 4.05 -13.32 2.81
CA PRO A 60 3.66 -14.69 2.53
C PRO A 60 2.19 -14.99 2.87
N ALA A 61 1.67 -14.46 3.98
CA ALA A 61 0.26 -14.63 4.36
C ALA A 61 -0.67 -13.91 3.38
N LYS A 62 -0.31 -12.70 2.96
CA LYS A 62 -1.04 -11.95 1.93
C LYS A 62 -1.04 -12.68 0.58
N ALA A 63 0.10 -13.23 0.15
CA ALA A 63 0.22 -14.00 -1.09
C ALA A 63 -0.68 -15.25 -1.07
N ARG A 64 -0.73 -15.96 0.06
CA ARG A 64 -1.62 -17.12 0.26
C ARG A 64 -3.08 -16.72 0.10
N GLU A 65 -3.51 -15.63 0.74
CA GLU A 65 -4.87 -15.13 0.65
C GLU A 65 -5.22 -14.70 -0.80
N LEU A 66 -4.36 -13.93 -1.46
CA LEU A 66 -4.57 -13.49 -2.84
C LEU A 66 -4.64 -14.68 -3.81
N ALA A 67 -3.79 -15.69 -3.65
CA ALA A 67 -3.81 -16.89 -4.47
C ALA A 67 -5.10 -17.70 -4.25
N ALA A 68 -5.58 -17.81 -3.02
CA ALA A 68 -6.85 -18.48 -2.73
C ALA A 68 -8.03 -17.72 -3.33
N LEU A 69 -8.07 -16.39 -3.17
CA LEU A 69 -9.10 -15.54 -3.79
C LEU A 69 -9.11 -15.66 -5.31
N ALA A 70 -7.94 -15.73 -5.95
CA ALA A 70 -7.84 -15.87 -7.40
C ALA A 70 -8.28 -17.26 -7.90
N ARG A 71 -8.03 -18.31 -7.11
CA ARG A 71 -8.37 -19.70 -7.46
C ARG A 71 -9.82 -20.04 -7.15
N ASP A 72 -10.28 -19.69 -5.95
CA ASP A 72 -11.54 -20.20 -5.36
C ASP A 72 -12.63 -19.11 -5.27
N GLY A 73 -12.26 -17.83 -5.50
CA GLY A 73 -13.16 -16.68 -5.36
C GLY A 73 -13.39 -16.23 -3.92
N GLU A 74 -12.97 -17.01 -2.93
CA GLU A 74 -13.13 -16.72 -1.51
C GLU A 74 -11.91 -17.17 -0.71
N TYR A 75 -11.74 -16.61 0.48
CA TYR A 75 -10.73 -17.00 1.44
C TYR A 75 -11.32 -16.99 2.85
N ALA A 76 -11.40 -18.17 3.46
CA ALA A 76 -11.81 -18.31 4.86
C ALA A 76 -10.59 -18.16 5.76
N LYS A 77 -10.53 -17.09 6.54
CA LYS A 77 -9.47 -16.89 7.54
C LYS A 77 -9.60 -17.86 8.70
N GLY A 78 -8.46 -18.36 9.17
CA GLY A 78 -8.39 -19.09 10.44
C GLY A 78 -8.66 -18.16 11.65
N GLU A 79 -9.14 -18.70 12.75
CA GLU A 79 -9.54 -17.94 13.95
C GLU A 79 -8.40 -17.06 14.50
N GLU A 80 -7.15 -17.52 14.44
CA GLU A 80 -5.98 -16.81 14.99
C GLU A 80 -5.19 -16.03 13.93
N GLU A 81 -5.56 -16.10 12.65
CA GLU A 81 -4.77 -15.55 11.55
C GLU A 81 -4.60 -14.02 11.63
N ASP A 82 -5.62 -13.30 12.09
CA ASP A 82 -5.53 -11.86 12.27
C ASP A 82 -4.57 -11.50 13.41
N LEU A 83 -4.58 -12.25 14.51
CA LEU A 83 -3.66 -12.05 15.62
C LEU A 83 -2.21 -12.38 15.21
N ASP A 84 -1.98 -13.49 14.54
CA ASP A 84 -0.68 -13.87 14.00
C ASP A 84 -0.13 -12.82 13.07
N SER A 85 -0.98 -12.29 12.17
CA SER A 85 -0.64 -11.23 11.24
C SER A 85 -0.26 -9.92 11.96
N MET A 86 -0.96 -9.59 13.05
CA MET A 86 -0.62 -8.42 13.89
C MET A 86 0.73 -8.62 14.58
N ILE A 87 0.95 -9.75 15.21
CA ILE A 87 2.20 -10.10 15.90
C ILE A 87 3.34 -10.05 14.88
N GLN A 88 3.19 -10.73 13.74
CA GLN A 88 4.20 -10.74 12.68
C GLN A 88 4.50 -9.34 12.15
N GLY A 89 3.46 -8.51 11.99
CA GLY A 89 3.61 -7.10 11.60
C GLY A 89 4.36 -6.26 12.64
N LEU A 90 4.30 -6.59 13.93
CA LEU A 90 5.01 -5.88 14.99
C LEU A 90 6.47 -6.33 15.10
N VAL A 91 6.73 -7.64 15.19
CA VAL A 91 8.06 -8.18 15.50
C VAL A 91 8.89 -8.50 14.26
N GLY A 92 8.26 -8.71 13.10
CA GLY A 92 8.92 -9.12 11.87
C GLY A 92 9.93 -8.09 11.34
N TYR A 93 10.98 -8.58 10.72
CA TYR A 93 12.01 -7.75 10.10
C TYR A 93 11.44 -6.97 8.90
N LYS A 94 11.70 -5.66 8.84
CA LYS A 94 11.17 -4.74 7.81
C LYS A 94 12.26 -4.09 6.95
N GLY A 95 13.54 -4.25 7.32
CA GLY A 95 14.61 -3.49 6.66
C GLY A 95 14.51 -2.01 6.93
N GLN A 96 14.73 -1.20 5.91
CA GLN A 96 14.51 0.24 5.98
C GLN A 96 12.99 0.52 6.07
N VAL A 97 12.65 1.48 6.92
CA VAL A 97 11.29 2.01 7.04
C VAL A 97 11.34 3.50 6.75
N HIS A 98 10.51 3.94 5.82
CA HIS A 98 10.37 5.35 5.46
C HIS A 98 8.93 5.80 5.69
N VAL A 99 8.76 6.88 6.43
CA VAL A 99 7.47 7.54 6.64
C VAL A 99 7.56 8.92 6.00
N HIS A 100 6.64 9.20 5.08
CA HIS A 100 6.56 10.49 4.40
C HIS A 100 5.25 11.18 4.76
N PHE A 101 5.36 12.42 5.22
CA PHE A 101 4.24 13.31 5.46
C PHE A 101 4.19 14.30 4.29
N SER A 102 3.17 14.16 3.45
CA SER A 102 2.94 15.09 2.35
C SER A 102 2.44 16.43 2.87
N PRO A 103 2.57 17.52 2.10
CA PRO A 103 1.86 18.76 2.39
C PRO A 103 0.36 18.52 2.57
N PRO A 104 -0.35 19.33 3.36
CA PRO A 104 -1.80 19.28 3.43
C PRO A 104 -2.43 19.41 2.04
N ILE A 105 -3.52 18.68 1.80
CA ILE A 105 -4.28 18.80 0.56
C ILE A 105 -4.82 20.23 0.42
N ALA A 106 -4.62 20.81 -0.76
CA ALA A 106 -5.09 22.15 -1.07
C ALA A 106 -6.63 22.24 -1.06
N GLN A 107 -7.15 23.43 -0.71
CA GLN A 107 -8.59 23.66 -0.47
C GLN A 107 -9.41 23.87 -1.76
N ASP A 108 -8.83 23.59 -2.92
CA ASP A 108 -9.45 23.78 -4.25
C ASP A 108 -10.09 22.50 -4.82
N CYS A 109 -10.41 21.52 -3.95
CA CYS A 109 -11.20 20.36 -4.31
C CYS A 109 -12.69 20.61 -4.04
N ASP A 110 -13.53 20.29 -5.02
CA ASP A 110 -14.96 20.53 -4.97
C ASP A 110 -15.77 19.22 -4.89
N SER A 111 -15.16 18.08 -5.21
CA SER A 111 -15.83 16.79 -5.21
C SER A 111 -15.03 15.72 -4.46
N VAL A 112 -15.74 14.63 -4.11
CA VAL A 112 -15.14 13.44 -3.49
C VAL A 112 -14.11 12.83 -4.42
N GLU A 113 -14.40 12.74 -5.69
CA GLU A 113 -13.57 12.14 -6.72
C GLU A 113 -12.24 12.89 -6.85
N GLN A 114 -12.27 14.21 -6.95
CA GLN A 114 -11.07 15.06 -7.00
C GLN A 114 -10.22 14.90 -5.74
N LEU A 115 -10.86 14.84 -4.56
CA LEU A 115 -10.13 14.66 -3.31
C LEU A 115 -9.48 13.28 -3.22
N VAL A 116 -10.17 12.22 -3.66
CA VAL A 116 -9.61 10.86 -3.75
C VAL A 116 -8.40 10.83 -4.68
N GLU A 117 -8.50 11.38 -5.89
CA GLU A 117 -7.39 11.44 -6.85
C GLU A 117 -6.16 12.16 -6.28
N ARG A 118 -6.36 13.27 -5.58
CA ARG A 118 -5.27 14.02 -4.94
C ARG A 118 -4.65 13.27 -3.78
N LEU A 119 -5.46 12.62 -2.96
CA LEU A 119 -4.96 11.78 -1.87
C LEU A 119 -4.14 10.61 -2.40
N ASP A 120 -4.65 9.89 -3.39
CA ASP A 120 -3.95 8.76 -4.00
C ASP A 120 -2.64 9.20 -4.66
N SER A 121 -2.67 10.30 -5.42
CA SER A 121 -1.46 10.87 -6.02
C SER A 121 -0.42 11.28 -4.97
N ALA A 122 -0.84 11.92 -3.89
CA ALA A 122 0.06 12.34 -2.81
C ALA A 122 0.63 11.13 -2.05
N ILE A 123 -0.21 10.12 -1.77
CA ILE A 123 0.22 8.91 -1.05
C ILE A 123 1.21 8.12 -1.92
N VAL A 124 0.88 7.85 -3.18
CA VAL A 124 1.77 7.12 -4.10
C VAL A 124 3.06 7.90 -4.36
N GLY A 125 2.97 9.22 -4.52
CA GLY A 125 4.15 10.09 -4.66
C GLY A 125 5.07 10.06 -3.44
N GLY A 126 4.51 9.93 -2.24
CA GLY A 126 5.26 9.81 -0.98
C GLY A 126 5.85 8.43 -0.71
N ILE A 127 5.42 7.39 -1.41
CA ILE A 127 5.99 6.05 -1.27
C ILE A 127 7.42 6.04 -1.84
N ARG A 128 8.36 5.64 -1.01
CA ARG A 128 9.75 5.43 -1.43
C ARG A 128 9.90 4.05 -2.07
N VAL A 129 10.34 4.01 -3.32
CA VAL A 129 10.69 2.76 -3.99
C VAL A 129 12.03 2.27 -3.44
N LEU A 130 12.04 1.06 -2.93
CA LEU A 130 13.20 0.43 -2.31
C LEU A 130 13.76 -0.68 -3.21
N SER A 131 14.95 -1.21 -2.89
CA SER A 131 15.63 -2.21 -3.71
C SER A 131 14.78 -3.46 -3.95
N THR A 132 14.06 -3.92 -2.93
CA THR A 132 13.16 -5.08 -3.01
C THR A 132 12.00 -4.87 -3.98
N ASN A 133 11.50 -3.63 -4.11
CA ASN A 133 10.45 -3.31 -5.08
C ASN A 133 10.95 -3.44 -6.52
N ARG A 134 12.12 -2.83 -6.83
CA ARG A 134 12.73 -2.93 -8.16
C ARG A 134 13.12 -4.35 -8.52
N TYR A 135 13.66 -5.11 -7.56
CA TYR A 135 14.00 -6.51 -7.76
C TYR A 135 12.77 -7.35 -8.11
N ALA A 136 11.67 -7.20 -7.37
CA ALA A 136 10.44 -7.92 -7.65
C ALA A 136 9.82 -7.51 -9.01
N ASP A 137 9.90 -6.23 -9.37
CA ASP A 137 9.44 -5.70 -10.65
C ASP A 137 10.23 -6.29 -11.82
N ALA A 138 11.56 -6.33 -11.73
CA ALA A 138 12.45 -6.95 -12.71
C ALA A 138 12.21 -8.46 -12.85
N LEU A 139 12.02 -9.18 -11.73
CA LEU A 139 11.70 -10.60 -11.77
C LEU A 139 10.38 -10.92 -12.47
N LEU A 140 9.35 -10.06 -12.29
CA LEU A 140 8.07 -10.24 -12.98
C LEU A 140 8.13 -9.86 -14.46
N ALA A 141 9.04 -8.97 -14.85
CA ALA A 141 9.29 -8.59 -16.24
C ALA A 141 10.20 -9.59 -16.99
N ASP A 142 10.70 -10.64 -16.31
CA ASP A 142 11.71 -11.58 -16.85
C ASP A 142 13.00 -10.86 -17.31
N GLU A 143 13.30 -9.73 -16.65
CA GLU A 143 14.51 -8.96 -16.88
C GLU A 143 15.62 -9.46 -15.95
N ALA A 144 16.83 -9.67 -16.53
CA ALA A 144 18.00 -10.03 -15.73
C ALA A 144 18.33 -8.87 -14.78
N SER A 145 18.10 -9.08 -13.49
CA SER A 145 18.39 -8.08 -12.47
C SER A 145 19.88 -8.16 -12.12
N ASP A 146 20.70 -7.28 -12.70
CA ASP A 146 22.11 -7.09 -12.31
C ASP A 146 22.29 -6.46 -10.91
N SER A 147 21.19 -6.10 -10.26
CA SER A 147 21.20 -5.47 -8.94
C SER A 147 21.22 -6.48 -7.80
N HIS A 148 22.17 -7.39 -7.78
CA HIS A 148 22.50 -8.16 -6.58
C HIS A 148 23.14 -7.25 -5.53
N THR A 149 22.39 -6.31 -5.02
CA THR A 149 22.75 -5.63 -3.79
C THR A 149 22.62 -6.69 -2.70
N ASN A 150 23.73 -7.26 -2.26
CA ASN A 150 23.80 -8.27 -1.20
C ASN A 150 23.42 -7.60 0.14
N SER A 151 22.15 -7.22 0.29
CA SER A 151 21.59 -6.60 1.47
C SER A 151 20.79 -7.62 2.28
N LYS A 152 20.73 -7.41 3.59
CA LYS A 152 19.91 -8.25 4.47
C LYS A 152 18.43 -8.26 4.05
N ALA A 153 17.94 -7.16 3.48
CA ALA A 153 16.57 -7.05 2.99
C ALA A 153 16.34 -7.93 1.76
N MET A 154 17.28 -7.95 0.81
CA MET A 154 17.22 -8.82 -0.36
C MET A 154 17.23 -10.30 0.05
N SER A 155 18.17 -10.70 0.92
CA SER A 155 18.20 -12.07 1.45
C SER A 155 16.92 -12.45 2.18
N ALA A 156 16.29 -11.52 2.91
CA ALA A 156 15.02 -11.77 3.58
C ALA A 156 13.87 -11.99 2.58
N LEU A 157 13.82 -11.22 1.48
CA LEU A 157 12.84 -11.42 0.41
C LEU A 157 13.06 -12.75 -0.31
N GLU A 158 14.30 -13.11 -0.63
CA GLU A 158 14.65 -14.40 -1.24
C GLU A 158 14.22 -15.57 -0.35
N ILE A 159 14.46 -15.49 0.96
CA ILE A 159 13.99 -16.51 1.92
C ILE A 159 12.45 -16.63 1.92
N GLN A 160 11.73 -15.50 1.79
CA GLN A 160 10.27 -15.54 1.67
C GLN A 160 9.85 -16.23 0.38
N LEU A 161 10.51 -15.93 -0.74
CA LEU A 161 10.25 -16.55 -2.04
C LEU A 161 10.54 -18.05 -2.05
N ASP A 162 11.64 -18.48 -1.45
CA ASP A 162 12.02 -19.90 -1.39
C ASP A 162 11.04 -20.74 -0.58
N LYS A 163 10.52 -20.16 0.50
CA LYS A 163 9.51 -20.80 1.36
C LYS A 163 8.09 -20.73 0.79
N CYS A 164 7.89 -19.84 -0.20
CA CYS A 164 6.57 -19.61 -0.78
C CYS A 164 6.25 -20.72 -1.81
N PRO A 165 5.07 -21.37 -1.73
CA PRO A 165 4.61 -22.28 -2.76
C PRO A 165 4.63 -21.64 -4.15
N LYS A 166 4.95 -22.42 -5.19
CA LYS A 166 5.13 -21.90 -6.56
C LYS A 166 3.94 -21.11 -7.06
N GLU A 167 2.74 -21.58 -6.78
CA GLU A 167 1.46 -20.95 -7.18
C GLU A 167 1.19 -19.62 -6.48
N GLN A 168 1.89 -19.33 -5.39
CA GLN A 168 1.75 -18.08 -4.61
C GLN A 168 2.86 -17.06 -4.90
N ARG A 169 3.98 -17.48 -5.54
CA ARG A 169 5.16 -16.63 -5.75
C ARG A 169 4.86 -15.37 -6.56
N ALA A 170 4.04 -15.48 -7.60
CA ALA A 170 3.64 -14.34 -8.41
C ALA A 170 2.90 -13.29 -7.55
N PHE A 171 2.00 -13.72 -6.68
CA PHE A 171 1.27 -12.83 -5.78
C PHE A 171 2.18 -12.18 -4.74
N LEU A 172 3.20 -12.91 -4.26
CA LEU A 172 4.20 -12.35 -3.35
C LEU A 172 5.03 -11.26 -4.05
N LEU A 173 5.53 -11.54 -5.25
CA LEU A 173 6.30 -10.56 -6.04
C LEU A 173 5.45 -9.34 -6.41
N GLN A 174 4.19 -9.53 -6.82
CA GLN A 174 3.28 -8.44 -7.18
C GLN A 174 3.10 -7.42 -6.05
N GLN A 175 3.06 -7.84 -4.78
CA GLN A 175 2.95 -6.92 -3.65
C GLN A 175 4.08 -5.89 -3.61
N TYR A 176 5.30 -6.32 -3.97
CA TYR A 176 6.46 -5.44 -4.04
C TYR A 176 6.51 -4.66 -5.36
N ALA A 177 6.30 -5.34 -6.48
CA ALA A 177 6.40 -4.77 -7.83
C ALA A 177 5.31 -3.73 -8.11
N ASN A 178 4.09 -3.93 -7.59
CA ASN A 178 2.97 -3.04 -7.83
C ASN A 178 3.19 -1.61 -7.30
N ILE A 179 4.11 -1.41 -6.38
CA ILE A 179 4.57 -0.08 -5.98
C ILE A 179 5.20 0.64 -7.18
N CYS A 180 6.06 -0.03 -7.94
CA CYS A 180 6.67 0.52 -9.16
C CYS A 180 5.61 0.72 -10.25
N VAL A 181 4.72 -0.25 -10.44
CA VAL A 181 3.62 -0.17 -11.42
C VAL A 181 2.71 1.01 -11.13
N ASN A 182 2.31 1.20 -9.87
CA ASN A 182 1.42 2.28 -9.45
C ASN A 182 2.03 3.66 -9.71
N ARG A 183 3.33 3.83 -9.42
CA ARG A 183 4.04 5.08 -9.72
C ARG A 183 4.09 5.35 -11.22
N ARG A 184 4.43 4.34 -12.05
CA ARG A 184 4.42 4.49 -13.52
C ARG A 184 3.04 4.86 -14.08
N GLN A 185 1.96 4.30 -13.52
CA GLN A 185 0.58 4.66 -13.91
C GLN A 185 0.25 6.13 -13.65
N LEU A 186 0.87 6.74 -12.64
CA LEU A 186 0.74 8.16 -12.34
C LEU A 186 1.81 9.04 -13.03
N GLY A 187 2.58 8.50 -13.97
CA GLY A 187 3.66 9.22 -14.66
C GLY A 187 4.86 9.57 -13.77
N MET A 188 5.06 8.86 -12.67
CA MET A 188 6.17 9.05 -11.73
C MET A 188 7.29 8.05 -12.02
N GLU A 189 8.54 8.44 -11.72
CA GLU A 189 9.67 7.51 -11.74
C GLU A 189 9.51 6.41 -10.69
N ALA A 190 9.93 5.18 -11.03
CA ALA A 190 9.83 3.99 -10.19
C ALA A 190 11.22 3.45 -9.81
#